data_9ac9c9c8b4d086ecdbfc7c36ea892ec7
#
_entry.id   9ac9c9c8b4d086ecdbfc7c36ea892ec7
#
_cell.length_a   1.000
_cell.length_b   1.000
_cell.length_c   1.000
_cell.angle_alpha   90.00
_cell.angle_beta   90.00
_cell.angle_gamma   90.00
#
_symmetry.space_group_name_H-M   'P 1'
#
loop_
_entity.id
_entity.type
_entity.pdbx_description
1 polymer ?
#
loop_
_entity_poly.entity_id
_entity_poly.type
_entity_poly.pdbx_seq_one_letter_code
_entity_poly.pdbx_strand_id
1 'polypeptide(L)'
;MSLDFYIYPGVHESGSESISFNITHNLVPMAKKAGLYEPLWRPEENYDEPVLASDVYPAIVAGFNNLVIDPENYKDLNPENGWGDYNSLVDFTADVLAALRQYPLAVVEACR
;
A
#
# COMPACT_ATOMS: atom_id res chain seq x y z
N MET A 1 10.01 -6.18 -11.41
CA MET A 1 8.63 -5.69 -11.49
C MET A 1 8.17 -5.19 -10.13
N SER A 2 7.34 -4.17 -10.13
CA SER A 2 6.99 -3.50 -8.89
C SER A 2 5.62 -2.84 -9.00
N LEU A 3 5.06 -2.52 -7.82
CA LEU A 3 3.85 -1.73 -7.69
C LEU A 3 4.25 -0.27 -7.51
N ASP A 4 3.60 0.61 -8.25
CA ASP A 4 3.62 2.05 -7.97
C ASP A 4 2.23 2.42 -7.44
N PHE A 5 2.19 2.89 -6.21
CA PHE A 5 0.95 3.32 -5.57
C PHE A 5 0.94 4.84 -5.51
N TYR A 6 -0.08 5.45 -6.12
CA TYR A 6 -0.18 6.90 -6.25
C TYR A 6 -1.29 7.46 -5.38
N ILE A 7 -1.02 8.61 -4.79
CA ILE A 7 -2.01 9.41 -4.06
C ILE A 7 -2.02 10.79 -4.70
N TYR A 8 -3.21 11.26 -5.08
CA TYR A 8 -3.40 12.55 -5.77
C TYR A 8 -4.08 13.54 -4.81
N PRO A 9 -3.28 14.30 -4.04
CA PRO A 9 -3.84 15.12 -2.96
C PRO A 9 -4.58 16.37 -3.43
N GLY A 10 -4.19 16.94 -4.58
CA GLY A 10 -4.80 18.15 -5.08
C GLY A 10 -5.54 17.92 -6.37
N VAL A 11 -6.85 18.05 -6.36
CA VAL A 11 -7.67 17.78 -7.54
C VAL A 11 -8.03 19.03 -8.31
N HIS A 12 -7.86 20.20 -7.73
CA HIS A 12 -8.26 21.48 -8.33
C HIS A 12 -7.07 22.43 -8.54
N GLU A 13 -5.90 22.01 -8.16
CA GLU A 13 -4.67 22.78 -8.35
C GLU A 13 -4.06 22.40 -9.68
N SER A 14 -3.78 23.38 -10.51
CA SER A 14 -3.08 23.11 -11.75
C SER A 14 -1.65 22.66 -11.41
N GLY A 15 -1.21 21.56 -12.00
CA GLY A 15 0.09 21.01 -11.69
C GLY A 15 0.13 20.25 -10.39
N SER A 16 -1.02 19.80 -9.89
CA SER A 16 -1.07 18.93 -8.72
C SER A 16 -0.13 17.77 -8.89
N GLU A 17 0.67 17.52 -7.89
CA GLU A 17 1.61 16.43 -7.91
C GLU A 17 1.03 15.21 -7.24
N SER A 18 1.31 14.05 -7.82
CA SER A 18 1.01 12.80 -7.15
C SER A 18 2.13 12.49 -6.16
N ILE A 19 1.75 11.81 -5.08
CA ILE A 19 2.71 11.20 -4.17
C ILE A 19 2.79 9.74 -4.59
N SER A 20 4.00 9.24 -4.85
CA SER A 20 4.16 7.86 -5.31
C SER A 20 5.01 7.06 -4.33
N PHE A 21 4.64 5.79 -4.23
CA PHE A 21 5.34 4.82 -3.39
C PHE A 21 5.58 3.57 -4.24
N ASN A 22 6.76 2.99 -4.13
CA ASN A 22 7.14 1.83 -4.94
C ASN A 22 7.52 0.65 -4.05
N ILE A 23 7.05 -0.54 -4.43
CA ILE A 23 7.44 -1.76 -3.74
C ILE A 23 7.49 -2.93 -4.73
N THR A 24 8.43 -3.83 -4.51
CA THR A 24 8.60 -4.98 -5.38
C THR A 24 7.42 -5.96 -5.29
N HIS A 25 7.05 -6.56 -6.44
CA HIS A 25 6.03 -7.61 -6.48
C HIS A 25 6.48 -8.88 -5.75
N ASN A 26 7.75 -9.02 -5.43
CA ASN A 26 8.25 -10.17 -4.68
C ASN A 26 7.62 -10.26 -3.28
N LEU A 27 7.05 -9.16 -2.79
CA LEU A 27 6.39 -9.14 -1.48
C LEU A 27 4.88 -9.41 -1.55
N VAL A 28 4.35 -9.75 -2.73
CA VAL A 28 2.93 -10.07 -2.87
C VAL A 28 2.48 -11.20 -1.95
N PRO A 29 3.20 -12.34 -1.81
CA PRO A 29 2.75 -13.38 -0.88
C PRO A 29 2.63 -12.88 0.56
N MET A 30 3.58 -12.07 1.00
CA MET A 30 3.54 -11.48 2.35
C MET A 30 2.36 -10.51 2.48
N ALA A 31 2.15 -9.65 1.47
CA ALA A 31 1.04 -8.71 1.46
C ALA A 31 -0.31 -9.44 1.49
N LYS A 32 -0.45 -10.53 0.74
CA LYS A 32 -1.69 -11.32 0.74
C LYS A 32 -1.98 -11.89 2.12
N LYS A 33 -0.96 -12.43 2.77
CA LYS A 33 -1.14 -13.01 4.11
C LYS A 33 -1.56 -11.95 5.12
N ALA A 34 -1.05 -10.74 4.99
CA ALA A 34 -1.37 -9.64 5.90
C ALA A 34 -2.71 -8.98 5.60
N GLY A 35 -3.31 -9.24 4.44
CA GLY A 35 -4.54 -8.54 4.02
C GLY A 35 -4.28 -7.23 3.33
N LEU A 36 -3.07 -7.00 2.85
CA LEU A 36 -2.68 -5.74 2.21
C LEU A 36 -2.77 -5.79 0.68
N TYR A 37 -2.91 -6.98 0.10
CA TYR A 37 -2.86 -7.11 -1.36
C TYR A 37 -4.00 -6.36 -2.03
N GLU A 38 -5.24 -6.58 -1.60
CA GLU A 38 -6.41 -5.98 -2.22
C GLU A 38 -6.39 -4.45 -2.15
N PRO A 39 -6.18 -3.83 -0.98
CA PRO A 39 -6.23 -2.37 -0.93
C PRO A 39 -5.03 -1.68 -1.57
N LEU A 40 -3.86 -2.34 -1.65
CA LEU A 40 -2.66 -1.72 -2.21
C LEU A 40 -2.43 -2.08 -3.67
N TRP A 41 -2.60 -3.35 -4.05
CA TRP A 41 -2.34 -3.81 -5.42
C TRP A 41 -3.56 -3.76 -6.32
N ARG A 42 -4.76 -3.95 -5.75
CA ARG A 42 -5.99 -4.09 -6.52
C ARG A 42 -7.14 -3.22 -5.99
N PRO A 43 -6.91 -1.93 -5.67
CA PRO A 43 -7.99 -1.12 -5.11
C PRO A 43 -9.17 -0.97 -6.09
N GLU A 44 -8.88 -0.85 -7.39
CA GLU A 44 -9.93 -0.67 -8.39
C GLU A 44 -10.86 -1.90 -8.53
N GLU A 45 -10.40 -3.07 -8.05
CA GLU A 45 -11.20 -4.29 -8.09
C GLU A 45 -12.03 -4.51 -6.84
N ASN A 46 -11.72 -3.78 -5.76
CA ASN A 46 -12.31 -4.03 -4.44
C ASN A 46 -13.10 -2.83 -3.91
N TYR A 47 -13.00 -1.68 -4.54
CA TYR A 47 -13.66 -0.44 -4.11
C TYR A 47 -14.26 0.26 -5.31
N ASP A 48 -15.28 1.08 -5.08
CA ASP A 48 -15.91 1.86 -6.13
C ASP A 48 -14.99 3.00 -6.59
N GLU A 49 -14.92 3.21 -7.90
CA GLU A 49 -14.12 4.30 -8.46
C GLU A 49 -14.90 5.61 -8.48
N PRO A 50 -14.24 6.73 -8.23
CA PRO A 50 -12.82 6.85 -7.90
C PRO A 50 -12.55 6.35 -6.48
N VAL A 51 -11.48 5.57 -6.33
CA VAL A 51 -11.11 5.05 -5.02
C VAL A 51 -10.44 6.16 -4.23
N LEU A 52 -10.91 6.43 -3.03
CA LEU A 52 -10.36 7.48 -2.19
C LEU A 52 -9.47 6.89 -1.08
N ALA A 53 -8.57 7.74 -0.58
CA ALA A 53 -7.70 7.35 0.53
C ALA A 53 -8.52 6.81 1.70
N SER A 54 -9.63 7.47 2.04
CA SER A 54 -10.50 7.04 3.14
C SER A 54 -11.13 5.67 2.90
N ASP A 55 -11.29 5.26 1.64
CA ASP A 55 -11.87 3.95 1.32
C ASP A 55 -10.91 2.81 1.69
N VAL A 56 -9.63 2.98 1.37
CA VAL A 56 -8.62 1.93 1.56
C VAL A 56 -7.95 1.98 2.93
N TYR A 57 -8.02 3.11 3.61
CA TYR A 57 -7.31 3.34 4.85
C TYR A 57 -7.60 2.29 5.93
N PRO A 58 -8.87 1.95 6.24
CA PRO A 58 -9.13 0.97 7.30
C PRO A 58 -8.53 -0.41 7.01
N ALA A 59 -8.59 -0.86 5.76
CA ALA A 59 -8.04 -2.16 5.38
C ALA A 59 -6.51 -2.16 5.47
N ILE A 60 -5.88 -1.05 5.08
CA ILE A 60 -4.42 -0.94 5.13
C ILE A 60 -3.95 -0.86 6.59
N VAL A 61 -4.69 -0.15 7.46
CA VAL A 61 -4.39 -0.14 8.90
C VAL A 61 -4.45 -1.55 9.47
N ALA A 62 -5.51 -2.30 9.14
CA ALA A 62 -5.66 -3.66 9.64
C ALA A 62 -4.52 -4.56 9.18
N GLY A 63 -4.14 -4.46 7.91
CA GLY A 63 -3.03 -5.24 7.37
C GLY A 63 -1.69 -4.85 8.01
N PHE A 64 -1.47 -3.57 8.22
CA PHE A 64 -0.27 -3.09 8.89
C PHE A 64 -0.18 -3.63 10.32
N ASN A 65 -1.29 -3.59 11.04
CA ASN A 65 -1.34 -4.14 12.40
C ASN A 65 -1.01 -5.64 12.41
N ASN A 66 -1.52 -6.39 11.43
CA ASN A 66 -1.17 -7.81 11.29
C ASN A 66 0.32 -8.02 11.17
N LEU A 67 0.99 -7.19 10.35
CA LEU A 67 2.45 -7.29 10.17
C LEU A 67 3.22 -7.04 11.46
N VAL A 68 2.84 -5.99 12.20
CA VAL A 68 3.66 -5.54 13.35
C VAL A 68 3.36 -6.29 14.64
N ILE A 69 2.18 -6.91 14.76
CA ILE A 69 1.83 -7.69 15.95
C ILE A 69 2.62 -9.00 16.04
N ASP A 70 2.85 -9.65 14.90
CA ASP A 70 3.55 -10.93 14.87
C ASP A 70 4.53 -10.98 13.70
N PRO A 71 5.69 -10.28 13.81
CA PRO A 71 6.66 -10.22 12.72
C PRO A 71 7.16 -11.58 12.25
N GLU A 72 7.35 -12.51 13.19
CA GLU A 72 7.92 -13.82 12.85
C GLU A 72 7.00 -14.62 11.94
N ASN A 73 5.69 -14.35 11.98
CA ASN A 73 4.73 -15.02 11.13
C ASN A 73 4.86 -14.62 9.66
N TYR A 74 5.58 -13.54 9.38
CA TYR A 74 5.74 -13.00 8.02
C TYR A 74 7.16 -13.12 7.49
N LYS A 75 8.16 -13.17 8.36
CA LYS A 75 9.56 -13.20 7.93
C LYS A 75 9.93 -14.45 7.13
N ASP A 76 9.19 -15.54 7.33
CA ASP A 76 9.38 -16.77 6.55
C ASP A 76 9.04 -16.55 5.07
N LEU A 77 8.32 -15.48 4.75
CA LEU A 77 7.95 -15.14 3.39
C LEU A 77 8.92 -14.16 2.72
N ASN A 78 10.04 -13.84 3.37
CA ASN A 78 11.07 -13.00 2.75
C ASN A 78 11.55 -13.67 1.46
N PRO A 79 11.61 -12.91 0.35
CA PRO A 79 12.09 -13.47 -0.92
C PRO A 79 13.53 -13.96 -0.80
N GLU A 80 13.80 -15.11 -1.37
CA GLU A 80 15.14 -15.72 -1.34
C GLU A 80 16.16 -14.90 -2.16
N ASN A 81 15.67 -14.18 -3.17
CA ASN A 81 16.56 -13.41 -4.05
C ASN A 81 17.04 -12.11 -3.43
N GLY A 82 16.62 -11.77 -2.22
CA GLY A 82 17.04 -10.56 -1.54
C GLY A 82 16.40 -9.27 -2.04
N TRP A 83 15.43 -9.34 -2.95
CA TRP A 83 14.73 -8.16 -3.46
C TRP A 83 13.49 -7.89 -2.61
N GLY A 84 13.69 -7.05 -1.59
CA GLY A 84 12.66 -6.73 -0.62
C GLY A 84 12.64 -7.73 0.54
N ASP A 85 12.09 -7.32 1.66
CA ASP A 85 11.96 -8.15 2.85
C ASP A 85 10.79 -7.63 3.70
N TYR A 86 10.61 -8.26 4.86
CA TYR A 86 9.56 -7.85 5.81
C TYR A 86 9.65 -6.36 6.13
N ASN A 87 10.84 -5.85 6.42
CA ASN A 87 11.03 -4.44 6.76
C ASN A 87 10.64 -3.52 5.59
N SER A 88 10.91 -3.95 4.36
CA SER A 88 10.51 -3.18 3.17
C SER A 88 9.00 -3.00 3.11
N LEU A 89 8.25 -4.04 3.40
CA LEU A 89 6.78 -3.96 3.38
C LEU A 89 6.26 -3.12 4.53
N VAL A 90 6.84 -3.27 5.73
CA VAL A 90 6.45 -2.47 6.89
C VAL A 90 6.69 -0.98 6.60
N ASP A 91 7.86 -0.63 6.12
CA ASP A 91 8.20 0.77 5.84
C ASP A 91 7.32 1.37 4.75
N PHE A 92 7.12 0.62 3.66
CA PHE A 92 6.24 1.04 2.57
C PHE A 92 4.83 1.32 3.09
N THR A 93 4.29 0.38 3.86
CA THR A 93 2.92 0.50 4.37
C THR A 93 2.79 1.66 5.36
N ALA A 94 3.78 1.85 6.22
CA ALA A 94 3.79 2.97 7.16
C ALA A 94 3.79 4.31 6.44
N ASP A 95 4.61 4.44 5.39
CA ASP A 95 4.70 5.67 4.61
C ASP A 95 3.40 5.95 3.87
N VAL A 96 2.80 4.91 3.29
CA VAL A 96 1.50 5.05 2.62
C VAL A 96 0.43 5.49 3.62
N LEU A 97 0.38 4.87 4.80
CA LEU A 97 -0.61 5.22 5.82
C LEU A 97 -0.49 6.67 6.27
N ALA A 98 0.73 7.17 6.42
CA ALA A 98 0.95 8.57 6.81
C ALA A 98 0.36 9.52 5.76
N ALA A 99 0.58 9.23 4.48
CA ALA A 99 0.06 10.05 3.40
C ALA A 99 -1.47 9.94 3.28
N LEU A 100 -2.03 8.74 3.43
CA LEU A 100 -3.49 8.56 3.39
C LEU A 100 -4.18 9.32 4.51
N ARG A 101 -3.57 9.34 5.69
CA ARG A 101 -4.11 10.06 6.84
C ARG A 101 -4.09 11.57 6.60
N GLN A 102 -3.05 12.06 5.95
CA GLN A 102 -2.91 13.47 5.64
C GLN A 102 -3.91 13.92 4.58
N TYR A 103 -4.23 13.06 3.61
CA TYR A 103 -5.08 13.39 2.47
C TYR A 103 -6.23 12.39 2.32
N PRO A 104 -7.19 12.35 3.26
CA PRO A 104 -8.22 11.29 3.26
C PRO A 104 -9.17 11.34 2.06
N LEU A 105 -9.31 12.50 1.43
CA LEU A 105 -10.18 12.65 0.26
C LEU A 105 -9.42 12.52 -1.07
N ALA A 106 -8.13 12.26 -1.03
CA ALA A 106 -7.33 12.10 -2.24
C ALA A 106 -7.72 10.83 -2.98
N VAL A 107 -7.66 10.88 -4.30
CA VAL A 107 -7.82 9.68 -5.14
C VAL A 107 -6.56 8.85 -5.06
N VAL A 108 -6.70 7.54 -5.01
CA VAL A 108 -5.56 6.62 -5.02
C VAL A 108 -5.61 5.75 -6.27
N GLU A 109 -4.44 5.31 -6.71
CA GLU A 109 -4.31 4.49 -7.91
C GLU A 109 -3.14 3.54 -7.76
N ALA A 110 -3.32 2.31 -8.19
CA ALA A 110 -2.26 1.30 -8.21
C ALA A 110 -1.86 1.03 -9.66
N CYS A 111 -0.57 1.11 -9.93
CA CYS A 111 0.00 0.78 -11.22
C CYS A 111 0.92 -0.43 -11.05
N ARG A 112 0.49 -1.57 -11.56
CA ARG A 112 1.21 -2.85 -11.42
C ARG A 112 2.22 -3.06 -12.53
#